data_6bc7bfae8d54d2b1d48d0f94d6e257cc
#
_entry.id   6bc7bfae8d54d2b1d48d0f94d6e257cc
#
_cell.length_a   1.000
_cell.length_b   1.000
_cell.length_c   1.000
_cell.angle_alpha   90.00
_cell.angle_beta   90.00
_cell.angle_gamma   90.00
#
_symmetry.space_group_name_H-M   'P 1'
#
loop_
_entity.id
_entity.type
_entity.pdbx_description
1 polymer ?
#
loop_
_entity_poly.entity_id
_entity_poly.type
_entity_poly.pdbx_seq_one_letter_code
_entity_poly.pdbx_strand_id
1 'polypeptide(L)'
;MRERLGSQFEEPMKQFSLRHVSSRWLEMLNCLKRLLLLLDSTKEYFLVYLRDSTSQADKLAVQTERYDRIVSFFKKPEKMKSKTRVQYLIHIAMLCQPFLVSLQAAKPLVHELMLRCVVLFKSIMITVLKADVIQKTTKDLAKIKFVRTDLKEPNDCDYGPGVSACFSNLSNDKKTALQSELREMLQ
;
A
#
# COMPACT_ATOMS: atom_id res chain seq x y z
N MET A 1 21.32 -10.15 -26.11
CA MET A 1 20.10 -9.41 -25.62
C MET A 1 19.51 -10.01 -24.35
N ARG A 2 19.41 -11.35 -24.21
CA ARG A 2 19.06 -12.03 -22.94
C ARG A 2 20.00 -11.65 -21.77
N GLU A 3 21.32 -11.54 -22.03
CA GLU A 3 22.31 -11.17 -21.01
C GLU A 3 22.16 -9.74 -20.49
N ARG A 4 21.75 -8.78 -21.34
CA ARG A 4 21.47 -7.39 -20.90
C ARG A 4 20.18 -7.30 -20.09
N LEU A 5 19.15 -8.06 -20.44
CA LEU A 5 17.92 -8.19 -19.64
C LEU A 5 18.22 -8.90 -18.32
N GLY A 6 19.04 -9.96 -18.35
CA GLY A 6 19.48 -10.67 -17.15
C GLY A 6 20.12 -9.73 -16.14
N SER A 7 21.09 -8.90 -16.56
CA SER A 7 21.81 -8.01 -15.64
C SER A 7 20.97 -6.86 -15.08
N GLN A 8 20.01 -6.31 -15.84
CA GLN A 8 19.12 -5.23 -15.36
C GLN A 8 17.95 -5.70 -14.49
N PHE A 9 17.49 -6.95 -14.69
CA PHE A 9 16.34 -7.51 -13.98
C PHE A 9 16.69 -8.67 -13.05
N GLU A 10 17.92 -9.21 -13.08
CA GLU A 10 18.33 -10.31 -12.20
C GLU A 10 18.27 -9.92 -10.72
N GLU A 11 18.73 -8.74 -10.34
CA GLU A 11 18.66 -8.28 -8.96
C GLU A 11 17.21 -8.02 -8.48
N PRO A 12 16.37 -7.28 -9.21
CA PRO A 12 14.95 -7.16 -8.87
C PRO A 12 14.24 -8.52 -8.89
N MET A 13 14.52 -9.38 -9.88
CA MET A 13 13.88 -10.70 -10.00
C MET A 13 14.29 -11.68 -8.90
N LYS A 14 15.53 -11.66 -8.42
CA LYS A 14 15.94 -12.43 -7.21
C LYS A 14 15.15 -11.98 -5.97
N GLN A 15 14.70 -10.73 -5.93
CA GLN A 15 13.84 -10.22 -4.88
C GLN A 15 12.36 -10.62 -5.04
N PHE A 16 11.94 -11.13 -6.21
CA PHE A 16 10.57 -11.56 -6.49
C PHE A 16 10.12 -12.82 -5.74
N SER A 17 11.06 -13.59 -5.19
CA SER A 17 10.76 -14.91 -4.62
C SER A 17 10.09 -14.91 -3.24
N LEU A 18 9.70 -13.75 -2.70
CA LEU A 18 8.85 -13.72 -1.52
C LEU A 18 7.39 -13.99 -1.93
N ARG A 19 6.99 -15.26 -1.86
CA ARG A 19 5.58 -15.60 -1.90
C ARG A 19 4.90 -14.92 -0.71
N HIS A 20 3.85 -14.13 -0.99
CA HIS A 20 2.96 -13.66 0.05
C HIS A 20 2.28 -14.88 0.67
N VAL A 21 2.71 -15.24 1.87
CA VAL A 21 2.02 -16.22 2.69
C VAL A 21 1.04 -15.43 3.54
N SER A 22 -0.25 -15.64 3.36
CA SER A 22 -1.32 -14.92 4.04
C SER A 22 -1.22 -14.93 5.57
N SER A 23 -0.50 -15.90 6.14
CA SER A 23 -0.22 -16.02 7.58
C SER A 23 0.96 -15.16 8.07
N ARG A 24 1.74 -14.53 7.18
CA ARG A 24 2.93 -13.76 7.56
C ARG A 24 2.71 -12.26 7.42
N TRP A 25 1.88 -11.72 8.28
CA TRP A 25 1.58 -10.29 8.36
C TRP A 25 2.81 -9.39 8.47
N LEU A 26 3.88 -9.86 9.11
CA LEU A 26 5.14 -9.11 9.24
C LEU A 26 5.87 -8.93 7.90
N GLU A 27 5.69 -9.83 6.96
CA GLU A 27 6.31 -9.73 5.64
C GLU A 27 5.51 -8.83 4.70
N MET A 28 4.25 -8.52 5.02
CA MET A 28 3.38 -7.71 4.18
C MET A 28 4.00 -6.35 3.87
N LEU A 29 4.60 -5.68 4.86
CA LEU A 29 5.27 -4.40 4.64
C LEU A 29 6.41 -4.51 3.62
N ASN A 30 7.23 -5.55 3.72
CA ASN A 30 8.33 -5.78 2.79
C ASN A 30 7.82 -6.13 1.39
N CYS A 31 6.73 -6.91 1.29
CA CYS A 31 6.09 -7.22 0.01
C CYS A 31 5.53 -5.95 -0.66
N LEU A 32 4.86 -5.08 0.08
CA LEU A 32 4.33 -3.82 -0.44
C LEU A 32 5.45 -2.86 -0.90
N LYS A 33 6.53 -2.73 -0.13
CA LYS A 33 7.69 -1.93 -0.52
C LYS A 33 8.33 -2.46 -1.81
N ARG A 34 8.48 -3.77 -1.92
CA ARG A 34 9.00 -4.42 -3.15
C ARG A 34 8.08 -4.23 -4.34
N LEU A 35 6.76 -4.35 -4.13
CA LEU A 35 5.78 -4.07 -5.18
C LEU A 35 5.96 -2.66 -5.76
N LEU A 36 6.18 -1.65 -4.93
CA LEU A 36 6.44 -0.29 -5.40
C LEU A 36 7.74 -0.18 -6.21
N LEU A 37 8.82 -0.78 -5.73
CA LEU A 37 10.10 -0.77 -6.44
C LEU A 37 9.99 -1.44 -7.82
N LEU A 38 9.22 -2.50 -7.91
CA LEU A 38 9.08 -3.28 -9.13
C LEU A 38 8.05 -2.69 -10.11
N LEU A 39 7.16 -1.81 -9.65
CA LEU A 39 6.06 -1.30 -10.46
C LEU A 39 6.54 -0.57 -11.72
N ASP A 40 7.59 0.23 -11.61
CA ASP A 40 8.13 0.98 -12.73
C ASP A 40 8.93 0.08 -13.69
N SER A 41 9.73 -0.86 -13.17
CA SER A 41 10.43 -1.87 -13.99
C SER A 41 9.45 -2.82 -14.69
N THR A 42 8.37 -3.21 -14.00
CA THR A 42 7.31 -4.02 -14.58
C THR A 42 6.61 -3.28 -15.74
N LYS A 43 6.34 -1.98 -15.55
CA LYS A 43 5.79 -1.15 -16.63
C LYS A 43 6.70 -1.13 -17.84
N GLU A 44 7.98 -0.87 -17.64
CA GLU A 44 8.98 -0.81 -18.71
C GLU A 44 9.08 -2.16 -19.44
N TYR A 45 9.10 -3.25 -18.69
CA TYR A 45 9.10 -4.59 -19.25
C TYR A 45 7.91 -4.84 -20.18
N PHE A 46 6.67 -4.58 -19.72
CA PHE A 46 5.48 -4.85 -20.51
C PHE A 46 5.26 -3.85 -21.67
N LEU A 47 5.60 -2.57 -21.49
CA LEU A 47 5.32 -1.56 -22.50
C LEU A 47 6.42 -1.41 -23.56
N VAL A 48 7.66 -1.77 -23.23
CA VAL A 48 8.82 -1.58 -24.10
C VAL A 48 9.41 -2.93 -24.47
N TYR A 49 10.01 -3.64 -23.51
CA TYR A 49 10.81 -4.81 -23.82
C TYR A 49 10.01 -5.97 -24.42
N LEU A 50 8.87 -6.30 -23.84
CA LEU A 50 8.06 -7.41 -24.30
C LEU A 50 7.47 -7.16 -25.68
N ARG A 51 7.06 -5.91 -25.95
CA ARG A 51 6.51 -5.50 -27.23
C ARG A 51 7.56 -5.53 -28.34
N ASP A 52 8.77 -5.06 -28.04
CA ASP A 52 9.85 -4.91 -29.02
C ASP A 52 10.74 -6.18 -29.12
N SER A 53 10.37 -7.24 -28.39
CA SER A 53 11.10 -8.52 -28.41
C SER A 53 10.95 -9.25 -29.74
N THR A 54 12.05 -9.83 -30.18
CA THR A 54 12.09 -10.70 -31.40
C THR A 54 11.75 -12.16 -31.08
N SER A 55 11.69 -12.54 -29.81
CA SER A 55 11.41 -13.91 -29.35
C SER A 55 10.00 -14.35 -29.73
N GLN A 56 9.87 -15.58 -30.26
CA GLN A 56 8.55 -16.15 -30.61
C GLN A 56 7.63 -16.29 -29.39
N ALA A 57 8.18 -16.67 -28.24
CA ALA A 57 7.43 -16.80 -27.00
C ALA A 57 6.86 -15.43 -26.53
N ASP A 58 7.65 -14.35 -26.65
CA ASP A 58 7.22 -13.00 -26.28
C ASP A 58 6.15 -12.48 -27.24
N LYS A 59 6.29 -12.77 -28.55
CA LYS A 59 5.27 -12.42 -29.55
C LYS A 59 3.91 -13.09 -29.25
N LEU A 60 3.93 -14.35 -28.81
CA LEU A 60 2.72 -15.04 -28.40
C LEU A 60 2.14 -14.44 -27.10
N ALA A 61 2.99 -14.08 -26.15
CA ALA A 61 2.56 -13.46 -24.90
C ALA A 61 1.87 -12.11 -25.12
N VAL A 62 2.35 -11.30 -26.08
CA VAL A 62 1.78 -9.99 -26.44
C VAL A 62 0.38 -10.13 -27.09
N GLN A 63 0.07 -11.27 -27.70
CA GLN A 63 -1.23 -11.53 -28.32
C GLN A 63 -2.30 -12.01 -27.34
N THR A 64 -2.01 -12.03 -26.03
CA THR A 64 -2.95 -12.51 -25.02
C THR A 64 -3.82 -11.39 -24.44
N GLU A 65 -5.06 -11.69 -24.12
CA GLU A 65 -5.98 -10.77 -23.41
C GLU A 65 -5.39 -10.31 -22.05
N ARG A 66 -4.58 -11.17 -21.42
CA ARG A 66 -3.88 -10.85 -20.19
C ARG A 66 -2.87 -9.70 -20.39
N TYR A 67 -2.14 -9.73 -21.51
CA TYR A 67 -1.23 -8.64 -21.88
C TYR A 67 -1.98 -7.34 -22.08
N ASP A 68 -3.10 -7.37 -22.81
CA ASP A 68 -3.90 -6.17 -23.06
C ASP A 68 -4.45 -5.54 -21.78
N ARG A 69 -4.88 -6.37 -20.82
CA ARG A 69 -5.30 -5.88 -19.49
C ARG A 69 -4.16 -5.20 -18.73
N ILE A 70 -2.96 -5.79 -18.75
CA ILE A 70 -1.78 -5.23 -18.09
C ILE A 70 -1.37 -3.90 -18.74
N VAL A 71 -1.31 -3.85 -20.07
CA VAL A 71 -0.98 -2.63 -20.82
C VAL A 71 -2.01 -1.53 -20.57
N SER A 72 -3.29 -1.89 -20.59
CA SER A 72 -4.38 -0.96 -20.27
C SER A 72 -4.24 -0.36 -18.86
N PHE A 73 -3.91 -1.17 -17.85
CA PHE A 73 -3.64 -0.72 -16.49
C PHE A 73 -2.51 0.33 -16.44
N PHE A 74 -1.39 0.06 -17.13
CA PHE A 74 -0.24 0.98 -17.12
C PHE A 74 -0.44 2.26 -17.93
N LYS A 75 -1.31 2.24 -18.94
CA LYS A 75 -1.62 3.42 -19.79
C LYS A 75 -2.64 4.34 -19.15
N LYS A 76 -3.51 3.85 -18.28
CA LYS A 76 -4.57 4.65 -17.64
C LYS A 76 -4.01 5.46 -16.46
N PRO A 77 -4.67 6.56 -16.05
CA PRO A 77 -4.37 7.29 -14.81
C PRO A 77 -4.53 6.42 -13.54
N GLU A 78 -5.13 5.24 -13.66
CA GLU A 78 -5.28 4.22 -12.62
C GLU A 78 -3.94 3.80 -11.97
N LYS A 79 -2.82 3.89 -12.71
CA LYS A 79 -1.49 3.59 -12.15
C LYS A 79 -1.15 4.50 -10.98
N MET A 80 -1.42 5.80 -11.09
CA MET A 80 -1.12 6.76 -10.02
C MET A 80 -2.00 6.48 -8.80
N LYS A 81 -3.27 6.18 -9.01
CA LYS A 81 -4.19 5.78 -7.93
C LYS A 81 -3.70 4.51 -7.23
N SER A 82 -3.31 3.49 -8.00
CA SER A 82 -2.80 2.23 -7.45
C SER A 82 -1.51 2.43 -6.65
N LYS A 83 -0.58 3.25 -7.16
CA LYS A 83 0.65 3.61 -6.45
C LYS A 83 0.34 4.30 -5.12
N THR A 84 -0.58 5.24 -5.12
CA THR A 84 -1.01 5.97 -3.91
C THR A 84 -1.69 5.06 -2.91
N ARG A 85 -2.57 4.15 -3.35
CA ARG A 85 -3.19 3.13 -2.49
C ARG A 85 -2.15 2.21 -1.86
N VAL A 86 -1.17 1.75 -2.61
CA VAL A 86 -0.07 0.92 -2.07
C VAL A 86 0.76 1.70 -1.05
N GLN A 87 1.06 2.98 -1.30
CA GLN A 87 1.74 3.84 -0.33
C GLN A 87 0.94 4.01 0.96
N TYR A 88 -0.38 4.15 0.85
CA TYR A 88 -1.25 4.23 2.01
C TYR A 88 -1.28 2.93 2.81
N LEU A 89 -1.38 1.77 2.13
CA LEU A 89 -1.28 0.48 2.78
C LEU A 89 0.06 0.28 3.49
N ILE A 90 1.16 0.77 2.92
CA ILE A 90 2.47 0.78 3.58
C ILE A 90 2.43 1.61 4.85
N HIS A 91 1.82 2.81 4.81
CA HIS A 91 1.69 3.66 6.00
C HIS A 91 0.92 2.94 7.12
N ILE A 92 -0.24 2.36 6.82
CA ILE A 92 -1.02 1.58 7.79
C ILE A 92 -0.24 0.36 8.30
N ALA A 93 0.44 -0.38 7.41
CA ALA A 93 1.27 -1.52 7.81
C ALA A 93 2.43 -1.11 8.74
N MET A 94 3.02 0.07 8.54
CA MET A 94 4.04 0.62 9.43
C MET A 94 3.48 0.94 10.82
N LEU A 95 2.25 1.45 10.92
CA LEU A 95 1.59 1.69 12.20
C LEU A 95 1.30 0.37 12.95
N CYS A 96 0.95 -0.70 12.22
CA CYS A 96 0.68 -2.01 12.78
C CYS A 96 1.94 -2.80 13.18
N GLN A 97 3.07 -2.53 12.54
CA GLN A 97 4.29 -3.33 12.69
C GLN A 97 4.81 -3.45 14.12
N PRO A 98 4.89 -2.38 14.95
CA PRO A 98 5.36 -2.49 16.33
C PRO A 98 4.50 -3.43 17.17
N PHE A 99 3.18 -3.39 16.96
CA PHE A 99 2.24 -4.30 17.62
C PHE A 99 2.48 -5.75 17.20
N LEU A 100 2.58 -6.03 15.89
CA LEU A 100 2.80 -7.37 15.35
C LEU A 100 4.15 -7.97 15.82
N VAL A 101 5.20 -7.15 15.84
CA VAL A 101 6.51 -7.56 16.37
C VAL A 101 6.40 -7.92 17.86
N SER A 102 5.64 -7.15 18.62
CA SER A 102 5.46 -7.43 20.05
C SER A 102 4.74 -8.74 20.34
N LEU A 103 3.84 -9.18 19.45
CA LEU A 103 3.15 -10.47 19.57
C LEU A 103 4.06 -11.68 19.31
N GLN A 104 5.20 -11.48 18.66
CA GLN A 104 6.18 -12.53 18.38
C GLN A 104 7.27 -12.63 19.46
N ALA A 105 7.20 -11.78 20.49
CA ALA A 105 8.14 -11.85 21.59
C ALA A 105 7.99 -13.20 22.33
N ALA A 106 9.12 -13.78 22.73
CA ALA A 106 9.16 -15.07 23.43
C ALA A 106 8.49 -15.04 24.82
N LYS A 107 8.21 -13.86 25.36
CA LYS A 107 7.54 -13.66 26.65
C LYS A 107 6.04 -13.48 26.46
N PRO A 108 5.20 -14.13 27.29
CA PRO A 108 3.76 -13.94 27.23
C PRO A 108 3.41 -12.49 27.61
N LEU A 109 2.78 -11.77 26.66
CA LEU A 109 2.39 -10.37 26.81
C LEU A 109 0.90 -10.20 27.09
N VAL A 110 0.22 -11.23 27.58
CA VAL A 110 -1.25 -11.25 27.77
C VAL A 110 -1.71 -10.05 28.61
N HIS A 111 -0.97 -9.72 29.67
CA HIS A 111 -1.27 -8.59 30.56
C HIS A 111 -1.08 -7.22 29.90
N GLU A 112 -0.23 -7.13 28.87
CA GLU A 112 0.01 -5.89 28.11
C GLU A 112 -0.81 -5.82 26.81
N LEU A 113 -1.39 -6.94 26.37
CA LEU A 113 -2.04 -7.05 25.07
C LEU A 113 -3.12 -5.98 24.88
N MET A 114 -3.97 -5.79 25.88
CA MET A 114 -5.04 -4.80 25.83
C MET A 114 -4.49 -3.38 25.69
N LEU A 115 -3.45 -3.04 26.43
CA LEU A 115 -2.80 -1.73 26.34
C LEU A 115 -2.19 -1.51 24.95
N ARG A 116 -1.52 -2.52 24.40
CA ARG A 116 -0.92 -2.46 23.07
C ARG A 116 -1.96 -2.35 21.97
N CYS A 117 -3.09 -3.06 22.10
CA CYS A 117 -4.24 -2.89 21.20
C CYS A 117 -4.77 -1.45 21.24
N VAL A 118 -4.94 -0.87 22.43
CA VAL A 118 -5.41 0.52 22.57
C VAL A 118 -4.45 1.50 21.89
N VAL A 119 -3.13 1.31 22.08
CA VAL A 119 -2.11 2.15 21.43
C VAL A 119 -2.19 2.03 19.91
N LEU A 120 -2.29 0.81 19.38
CA LEU A 120 -2.43 0.57 17.94
C LEU A 120 -3.69 1.25 17.38
N PHE A 121 -4.86 1.01 18.00
CA PHE A 121 -6.11 1.64 17.56
C PHE A 121 -6.02 3.15 17.57
N LYS A 122 -5.48 3.75 18.63
CA LYS A 122 -5.28 5.21 18.69
C LYS A 122 -4.36 5.69 17.57
N SER A 123 -3.28 4.97 17.26
CA SER A 123 -2.35 5.34 16.20
C SER A 123 -3.02 5.32 14.82
N ILE A 124 -3.92 4.37 14.57
CA ILE A 124 -4.69 4.32 13.33
C ILE A 124 -5.77 5.41 13.33
N MET A 125 -6.51 5.57 14.43
CA MET A 125 -7.60 6.54 14.52
C MET A 125 -7.12 7.99 14.36
N ILE A 126 -5.94 8.32 14.89
CA ILE A 126 -5.38 9.69 14.80
C ILE A 126 -5.10 10.11 13.36
N THR A 127 -4.98 9.16 12.44
CA THR A 127 -4.76 9.46 11.02
C THR A 127 -6.01 10.07 10.36
N VAL A 128 -7.21 9.68 10.79
CA VAL A 128 -8.49 10.04 10.15
C VAL A 128 -9.52 10.72 11.05
N LEU A 129 -9.41 10.60 12.38
CA LEU A 129 -10.37 11.16 13.33
C LEU A 129 -9.87 12.48 13.92
N LYS A 130 -10.82 13.34 14.31
CA LYS A 130 -10.55 14.57 15.04
C LYS A 130 -10.01 14.26 16.45
N ALA A 131 -9.11 15.11 16.94
CA ALA A 131 -8.42 14.89 18.20
C ALA A 131 -9.37 14.86 19.42
N ASP A 132 -10.41 15.69 19.41
CA ASP A 132 -11.42 15.74 20.46
C ASP A 132 -12.24 14.45 20.57
N VAL A 133 -12.51 13.80 19.45
CA VAL A 133 -13.19 12.50 19.40
C VAL A 133 -12.32 11.43 20.04
N ILE A 134 -11.01 11.42 19.71
CA ILE A 134 -10.07 10.43 20.26
C ILE A 134 -9.91 10.59 21.77
N GLN A 135 -9.89 11.81 22.30
CA GLN A 135 -9.80 12.08 23.73
C GLN A 135 -11.04 11.60 24.50
N LYS A 136 -12.24 11.77 23.94
CA LYS A 136 -13.51 11.28 24.54
C LYS A 136 -13.60 9.76 24.57
N THR A 137 -12.90 9.09 23.68
CA THR A 137 -13.02 7.67 23.38
C THR A 137 -12.15 6.76 24.26
N THR A 138 -11.44 7.29 25.25
CA THR A 138 -10.38 6.56 25.97
C THR A 138 -10.88 5.43 26.87
N LYS A 139 -12.17 5.38 27.22
CA LYS A 139 -12.68 4.44 28.25
C LYS A 139 -13.31 3.16 27.70
N ASP A 140 -13.83 3.14 26.48
CA ASP A 140 -14.54 1.96 25.97
C ASP A 140 -14.52 1.90 24.44
N LEU A 141 -13.41 1.41 23.87
CA LEU A 141 -13.21 1.29 22.41
C LEU A 141 -14.29 0.44 21.73
N ALA A 142 -14.88 -0.54 22.45
CA ALA A 142 -15.87 -1.45 21.89
C ALA A 142 -17.25 -0.79 21.69
N LYS A 143 -17.51 0.34 22.34
CA LYS A 143 -18.81 1.04 22.29
C LYS A 143 -18.81 2.25 21.37
N ILE A 144 -17.71 2.51 20.69
CA ILE A 144 -17.56 3.69 19.85
C ILE A 144 -18.40 3.52 18.58
N LYS A 145 -19.36 4.40 18.40
CA LYS A 145 -20.04 4.59 17.13
C LYS A 145 -19.49 5.85 16.49
N PHE A 146 -18.67 5.69 15.45
CA PHE A 146 -18.18 6.83 14.70
C PHE A 146 -19.27 7.38 13.78
N VAL A 147 -19.42 8.69 13.81
CA VAL A 147 -20.30 9.42 12.90
C VAL A 147 -19.41 10.12 11.86
N ARG A 148 -19.92 10.35 10.66
CA ARG A 148 -19.15 11.00 9.58
C ARG A 148 -18.58 12.37 9.98
N THR A 149 -19.24 13.07 10.92
CA THR A 149 -18.78 14.35 11.49
C THR A 149 -17.54 14.24 12.37
N ASP A 150 -17.21 13.04 12.85
CA ASP A 150 -16.04 12.77 13.68
C ASP A 150 -14.74 12.65 12.86
N LEU A 151 -14.88 12.49 11.54
CA LEU A 151 -13.76 12.41 10.62
C LEU A 151 -13.15 13.80 10.40
N LYS A 152 -11.83 13.81 10.22
CA LYS A 152 -11.11 14.98 9.71
C LYS A 152 -11.57 15.30 8.28
N GLU A 153 -11.39 16.55 7.87
CA GLU A 153 -11.50 16.86 6.45
C GLU A 153 -10.44 16.08 5.65
N PRO A 154 -10.72 15.72 4.37
CA PRO A 154 -9.78 14.91 3.58
C PRO A 154 -8.36 15.49 3.51
N ASN A 155 -8.21 16.82 3.54
CA ASN A 155 -6.91 17.48 3.52
C ASN A 155 -6.15 17.38 4.84
N ASP A 156 -6.84 17.17 5.95
CA ASP A 156 -6.28 17.13 7.31
C ASP A 156 -5.97 15.70 7.78
N CYS A 157 -6.35 14.70 6.97
CA CYS A 157 -6.02 13.31 7.26
C CYS A 157 -4.53 13.04 7.05
N ASP A 158 -3.94 12.23 7.93
CA ASP A 158 -2.58 11.76 7.75
C ASP A 158 -2.55 10.47 6.92
N TYR A 159 -2.22 10.62 5.65
CA TYR A 159 -2.07 9.48 4.73
C TYR A 159 -0.64 8.93 4.68
N GLY A 160 0.28 9.54 5.43
CA GLY A 160 1.70 9.20 5.44
C GLY A 160 2.52 9.87 4.34
N PRO A 161 3.85 9.90 4.50
CA PRO A 161 4.76 10.66 3.64
C PRO A 161 4.77 10.18 2.19
N GLY A 162 4.62 8.86 1.96
CA GLY A 162 4.60 8.30 0.61
C GLY A 162 3.40 8.74 -0.21
N VAL A 163 2.22 8.88 0.42
CA VAL A 163 1.01 9.40 -0.23
C VAL A 163 1.14 10.90 -0.46
N SER A 164 1.68 11.65 0.50
CA SER A 164 1.92 13.10 0.34
C SER A 164 2.83 13.40 -0.85
N ALA A 165 3.89 12.60 -1.04
CA ALA A 165 4.75 12.69 -2.22
C ALA A 165 4.03 12.36 -3.54
N CYS A 166 3.04 11.46 -3.51
CA CYS A 166 2.19 11.20 -4.69
C CYS A 166 1.25 12.38 -4.98
N PHE A 167 0.71 13.02 -3.95
CA PHE A 167 -0.22 14.15 -4.09
C PHE A 167 0.43 15.40 -4.66
N SER A 168 1.72 15.64 -4.41
CA SER A 168 2.45 16.79 -4.96
C SER A 168 2.48 16.81 -6.50
N ASN A 169 2.29 15.65 -7.13
CA ASN A 169 2.31 15.47 -8.59
C ASN A 169 0.90 15.41 -9.21
N LEU A 170 -0.17 15.67 -8.43
CA LEU A 170 -1.54 15.60 -8.90
C LEU A 170 -2.20 16.98 -8.95
N SER A 171 -3.12 17.17 -9.91
CA SER A 171 -4.00 18.34 -9.90
C SER A 171 -4.95 18.30 -8.69
N ASN A 172 -5.39 19.47 -8.21
CA ASN A 172 -6.21 19.59 -7.00
C ASN A 172 -7.48 18.71 -7.04
N ASP A 173 -8.18 18.67 -8.19
CA ASP A 173 -9.41 17.87 -8.31
C ASP A 173 -9.14 16.36 -8.13
N LYS A 174 -8.08 15.86 -8.77
CA LYS A 174 -7.67 14.44 -8.63
C LYS A 174 -7.18 14.12 -7.23
N LYS A 175 -6.50 15.07 -6.59
CA LYS A 175 -6.04 14.95 -5.21
C LYS A 175 -7.23 14.81 -4.27
N THR A 176 -8.20 15.71 -4.34
CA THR A 176 -9.39 15.70 -3.47
C THR A 176 -10.21 14.43 -3.65
N ALA A 177 -10.43 13.99 -4.89
CA ALA A 177 -11.14 12.73 -5.16
C ALA A 177 -10.42 11.51 -4.55
N LEU A 178 -9.09 11.44 -4.69
CA LEU A 178 -8.30 10.33 -4.16
C LEU A 178 -8.21 10.36 -2.62
N GLN A 179 -8.14 11.54 -2.01
CA GLN A 179 -8.18 11.71 -0.55
C GLN A 179 -9.52 11.23 0.03
N SER A 180 -10.65 11.56 -0.61
CA SER A 180 -11.96 11.04 -0.20
C SER A 180 -12.03 9.53 -0.30
N GLU A 181 -11.52 8.95 -1.38
CA GLU A 181 -11.46 7.50 -1.56
C GLU A 181 -10.60 6.80 -0.49
N LEU A 182 -9.38 7.32 -0.21
CA LEU A 182 -8.50 6.75 0.81
C LEU A 182 -9.12 6.83 2.22
N ARG A 183 -9.84 7.91 2.52
CA ARG A 183 -10.55 8.05 3.79
C ARG A 183 -11.66 7.00 3.94
N GLU A 184 -12.40 6.70 2.86
CA GLU A 184 -13.46 5.69 2.84
C GLU A 184 -12.92 4.25 2.99
N MET A 185 -11.68 3.99 2.61
CA MET A 185 -11.05 2.68 2.78
C MET A 185 -10.85 2.26 4.26
N LEU A 186 -10.97 3.18 5.21
CA LEU A 186 -10.84 2.89 6.66
C LEU A 186 -12.18 2.80 7.39
N GLN A 187 -13.30 2.98 6.71
CA GLN A 187 -14.65 2.82 7.25
C GLN A 187 -15.12 1.37 7.13
#